data_efa9b42e02753760d3c8de6418aba75c
#
_entry.id   efa9b42e02753760d3c8de6418aba75c
#
_cell.length_a   1.000
_cell.length_b   1.000
_cell.length_c   1.000
_cell.angle_alpha   90.00
_cell.angle_beta   90.00
_cell.angle_gamma   90.00
#
_symmetry.space_group_name_H-M   'P 1'
#
loop_
_entity.id
_entity.type
_entity.pdbx_description
1 polymer ?
#
loop_
_entity_poly.entity_id
_entity_poly.type
_entity_poly.pdbx_seq_one_letter_code
_entity_poly.pdbx_strand_id
1 'polypeptide(L)'
;EIQTHITVQEAILKESNPPVMQLCAQPEFWDRRLWSKTTTQHDFLYLRLGAGNMPMIATIKFPEDRFTIEDDTLRDSLLAFQREERILMNVPVGVSLLKSRVLGIVGDRGGVFNLLCNILAQITLLHSYDEVKLICIYEESEEKYLSFIHYVQHIWDDEGKRRYLAVTEDNLRELSIDISKILVERREIVSDQEK
;
A
#
# COMPACT_ATOMS: atom_id res chain seq x y z
N GLU A 1 -0.46 18.86 24.08
CA GLU A 1 0.15 18.93 22.72
C GLU A 1 0.46 17.55 22.15
N ILE A 2 1.27 16.68 22.82
CA ILE A 2 1.60 15.35 22.31
C ILE A 2 0.34 14.49 22.09
N GLN A 3 -0.58 14.46 23.05
CA GLN A 3 -1.84 13.73 22.91
C GLN A 3 -2.67 14.25 21.72
N THR A 4 -2.65 15.54 21.49
CA THR A 4 -3.28 16.15 20.31
C THR A 4 -2.63 15.68 19.01
N HIS A 5 -1.28 15.62 18.98
CA HIS A 5 -0.56 15.09 17.83
C HIS A 5 -0.88 13.61 17.55
N ILE A 6 -0.95 12.78 18.60
CA ILE A 6 -1.36 11.37 18.46
C ILE A 6 -2.75 11.29 17.83
N THR A 7 -3.73 12.00 18.39
CA THR A 7 -5.11 11.97 17.86
C THR A 7 -5.19 12.46 16.41
N VAL A 8 -4.45 13.52 16.07
CA VAL A 8 -4.41 14.04 14.69
C VAL A 8 -3.75 13.05 13.74
N GLN A 9 -2.63 12.43 14.13
CA GLN A 9 -1.97 11.41 13.29
C GLN A 9 -2.86 10.19 13.07
N GLU A 10 -3.53 9.71 14.13
CA GLU A 10 -4.49 8.60 14.02
C GLU A 10 -5.63 8.94 13.04
N ALA A 11 -6.17 10.14 13.11
CA ALA A 11 -7.23 10.61 12.22
C ALA A 11 -6.75 10.67 10.77
N ILE A 12 -5.58 11.28 10.52
CA ILE A 12 -4.98 11.38 9.17
C ILE A 12 -4.73 10.00 8.58
N LEU A 13 -4.13 9.08 9.36
CA LEU A 13 -3.84 7.73 8.87
C LEU A 13 -5.12 6.96 8.53
N LYS A 14 -6.16 7.05 9.36
CA LYS A 14 -7.46 6.41 9.12
C LYS A 14 -8.16 6.99 7.90
N GLU A 15 -8.06 8.29 7.72
CA GLU A 15 -8.63 8.98 6.57
C GLU A 15 -7.88 8.66 5.28
N SER A 16 -6.56 8.65 5.29
CA SER A 16 -5.74 8.37 4.10
C SER A 16 -5.82 6.91 3.64
N ASN A 17 -6.06 5.98 4.56
CA ASN A 17 -6.08 4.54 4.27
C ASN A 17 -7.34 3.88 4.83
N PRO A 18 -8.53 4.17 4.28
CA PRO A 18 -9.78 3.56 4.72
C PRO A 18 -9.82 2.04 4.42
N PRO A 19 -10.59 1.25 5.16
CA PRO A 19 -10.82 -0.15 4.82
C PRO A 19 -11.60 -0.26 3.50
N VAL A 20 -11.30 -1.31 2.71
CA VAL A 20 -11.95 -1.54 1.40
C VAL A 20 -13.47 -1.63 1.53
N MET A 21 -13.98 -2.25 2.59
CA MET A 21 -15.41 -2.30 2.85
C MET A 21 -16.07 -0.91 2.94
N GLN A 22 -15.35 0.07 3.49
CA GLN A 22 -15.84 1.44 3.54
C GLN A 22 -15.81 2.10 2.16
N LEU A 23 -14.77 1.81 1.35
CA LEU A 23 -14.68 2.28 -0.03
C LEU A 23 -15.84 1.73 -0.88
N CYS A 24 -16.20 0.45 -0.70
CA CYS A 24 -17.26 -0.18 -1.48
C CYS A 24 -18.67 0.21 -1.01
N ALA A 25 -18.86 0.49 0.28
CA ALA A 25 -20.19 0.72 0.87
C ALA A 25 -20.74 2.13 0.66
N GLN A 26 -19.89 3.11 0.34
CA GLN A 26 -20.29 4.52 0.24
C GLN A 26 -20.05 5.07 -1.17
N PRO A 27 -21.08 5.17 -2.02
CA PRO A 27 -20.95 5.73 -3.38
C PRO A 27 -20.31 7.14 -3.41
N GLU A 28 -20.55 7.95 -2.37
CA GLU A 28 -19.97 9.28 -2.22
C GLU A 28 -18.42 9.28 -2.10
N PHE A 29 -17.85 8.16 -1.65
CA PHE A 29 -16.40 7.97 -1.63
C PHE A 29 -15.81 7.77 -3.03
N TRP A 30 -16.58 7.20 -3.97
CA TRP A 30 -16.11 6.94 -5.33
C TRP A 30 -15.80 8.23 -6.07
N ASP A 31 -16.64 9.26 -5.90
CA ASP A 31 -16.44 10.55 -6.56
C ASP A 31 -15.16 11.29 -6.10
N ARG A 32 -14.71 11.02 -4.87
CA ARG A 32 -13.57 11.74 -4.28
C ARG A 32 -12.30 10.93 -4.17
N ARG A 33 -12.39 9.61 -4.09
CA ARG A 33 -11.27 8.72 -3.77
C ARG A 33 -10.94 7.72 -4.86
N LEU A 34 -11.81 7.56 -5.84
CA LEU A 34 -11.50 6.72 -6.99
C LEU A 34 -10.24 7.30 -7.67
N TRP A 35 -9.22 6.43 -7.80
CA TRP A 35 -7.93 6.79 -8.42
C TRP A 35 -7.25 8.01 -7.81
N SER A 36 -7.41 8.17 -6.50
CA SER A 36 -6.84 9.33 -5.78
C SER A 36 -5.34 9.20 -5.52
N LYS A 37 -4.78 7.99 -5.55
CA LYS A 37 -3.35 7.75 -5.33
C LYS A 37 -2.61 7.71 -6.66
N THR A 38 -1.90 8.78 -6.96
CA THR A 38 -1.14 8.96 -8.21
C THR A 38 0.37 8.74 -7.99
N THR A 39 1.11 8.53 -9.10
CA THR A 39 2.57 8.31 -9.08
C THR A 39 3.36 9.44 -8.42
N THR A 40 2.79 10.65 -8.34
CA THR A 40 3.43 11.82 -7.70
C THR A 40 3.29 11.84 -6.19
N GLN A 41 2.44 10.99 -5.61
CA GLN A 41 2.17 10.97 -4.17
C GLN A 41 3.07 9.98 -3.45
N HIS A 42 3.43 10.32 -2.20
CA HIS A 42 4.31 9.49 -1.36
C HIS A 42 3.67 8.17 -0.92
N ASP A 43 2.34 8.06 -0.97
CA ASP A 43 1.56 6.87 -0.62
C ASP A 43 1.08 6.08 -1.84
N PHE A 44 1.62 6.38 -3.03
CA PHE A 44 1.42 5.57 -4.23
C PHE A 44 1.86 4.13 -3.98
N LEU A 45 0.99 3.17 -4.30
CA LEU A 45 1.17 1.73 -4.03
C LEU A 45 1.44 1.40 -2.55
N TYR A 46 0.99 2.25 -1.62
CA TYR A 46 0.87 1.88 -0.22
C TYR A 46 -0.43 1.14 0.01
N LEU A 47 -0.32 -0.12 0.43
CA LEU A 47 -1.44 -1.05 0.60
C LEU A 47 -1.68 -1.29 2.09
N ARG A 48 -2.91 -1.07 2.54
CA ARG A 48 -3.36 -1.39 3.88
C ARG A 48 -3.55 -2.91 4.02
N LEU A 49 -2.87 -3.52 4.97
CA LEU A 49 -3.02 -4.94 5.30
C LEU A 49 -4.03 -5.17 6.45
N GLY A 50 -4.16 -4.19 7.34
CA GLY A 50 -5.03 -4.32 8.50
C GLY A 50 -5.06 -3.06 9.36
N ALA A 51 -5.40 -3.24 10.62
CA ALA A 51 -5.30 -2.24 11.67
C ALA A 51 -4.45 -2.79 12.81
N GLY A 52 -3.65 -1.94 13.41
CA GLY A 52 -2.74 -2.32 14.48
C GLY A 52 -2.23 -1.10 15.24
N ASN A 53 -1.27 -1.34 16.10
CA ASN A 53 -0.60 -0.30 16.85
C ASN A 53 0.77 -0.03 16.22
N MET A 54 1.16 1.23 16.13
CA MET A 54 2.46 1.61 15.59
C MET A 54 3.04 2.80 16.36
N PRO A 55 4.37 2.95 16.40
CA PRO A 55 5.00 4.09 17.03
C PRO A 55 4.52 5.41 16.39
N MET A 56 4.41 6.45 17.22
CA MET A 56 4.12 7.81 16.75
C MET A 56 5.18 8.28 15.75
N ILE A 57 4.75 8.81 14.63
CA ILE A 57 5.64 9.31 13.57
C ILE A 57 5.97 10.78 13.88
N ALA A 58 6.81 10.99 14.90
CA ALA A 58 7.34 12.31 15.21
C ALA A 58 8.65 12.21 15.99
N THR A 59 9.58 13.09 15.70
CA THR A 59 10.81 13.22 16.46
C THR A 59 10.62 14.35 17.47
N ILE A 60 10.62 13.99 18.76
CA ILE A 60 10.58 14.95 19.85
C ILE A 60 12.03 15.34 20.15
N LYS A 61 12.35 16.62 19.97
CA LYS A 61 13.67 17.16 20.33
C LYS A 61 13.67 17.49 21.81
N PHE A 62 14.61 16.91 22.54
CA PHE A 62 14.88 17.22 23.93
C PHE A 62 16.08 18.16 24.02
N PRO A 63 16.16 19.01 25.09
CA PRO A 63 17.36 19.78 25.37
C PRO A 63 18.57 18.86 25.54
N GLU A 64 19.74 19.33 25.09
CA GLU A 64 20.98 18.58 25.31
C GLU A 64 21.29 18.47 26.80
N ASP A 65 21.80 17.30 27.20
CA ASP A 65 22.20 17.00 28.58
C ASP A 65 23.32 17.97 29.00
N ARG A 66 23.03 18.84 29.94
CA ARG A 66 24.04 19.69 30.60
C ARG A 66 24.43 19.02 31.93
N PHE A 67 25.73 18.87 32.16
CA PHE A 67 26.23 18.41 33.43
C PHE A 67 25.82 19.38 34.53
N THR A 68 24.92 18.99 35.39
CA THR A 68 24.56 19.68 36.64
C THR A 68 25.02 18.82 37.81
N ILE A 69 25.62 19.47 38.82
CA ILE A 69 26.17 18.80 40.01
C ILE A 69 25.07 18.52 41.06
N GLU A 70 23.89 19.13 40.91
CA GLU A 70 22.76 18.98 41.80
C GLU A 70 21.74 17.94 41.28
N ASP A 71 21.12 17.22 42.20
CA ASP A 71 20.00 16.28 41.89
C ASP A 71 18.83 17.10 41.30
N ASP A 72 18.65 17.02 40.01
CA ASP A 72 17.58 17.70 39.29
C ASP A 72 16.42 16.75 39.01
N THR A 73 15.39 16.84 39.85
CA THR A 73 14.15 16.06 39.73
C THR A 73 13.42 16.32 38.39
N LEU A 74 13.61 17.49 37.79
CA LEU A 74 13.09 17.83 36.46
C LEU A 74 13.80 17.04 35.35
N ARG A 75 15.11 16.83 35.51
CA ARG A 75 15.91 16.03 34.58
C ARG A 75 15.45 14.59 34.59
N ASP A 76 15.25 13.99 35.75
CA ASP A 76 14.77 12.62 35.88
C ASP A 76 13.38 12.45 35.26
N SER A 77 12.52 13.44 35.45
CA SER A 77 11.20 13.47 34.83
C SER A 77 11.28 13.60 33.30
N LEU A 78 12.20 14.40 32.77
CA LEU A 78 12.45 14.54 31.33
C LEU A 78 13.01 13.24 30.73
N LEU A 79 13.94 12.57 31.41
CA LEU A 79 14.51 11.29 30.97
C LEU A 79 13.46 10.18 30.97
N ALA A 80 12.60 10.14 32.00
CA ALA A 80 11.48 9.21 32.05
C ALA A 80 10.52 9.47 30.88
N PHE A 81 10.17 10.73 30.64
CA PHE A 81 9.32 11.14 29.54
C PHE A 81 9.93 10.85 28.15
N GLN A 82 11.25 10.94 28.01
CA GLN A 82 11.96 10.59 26.78
C GLN A 82 11.89 9.10 26.48
N ARG A 83 11.90 8.25 27.51
CA ARG A 83 11.84 6.78 27.38
C ARG A 83 10.44 6.26 27.15
N GLU A 84 9.43 7.08 27.35
CA GLU A 84 8.04 6.67 27.17
C GLU A 84 7.74 6.42 25.68
N GLU A 85 7.39 5.19 25.33
CA GLU A 85 6.95 4.85 23.98
C GLU A 85 5.55 5.42 23.74
N ARG A 86 5.42 6.18 22.67
CA ARG A 86 4.16 6.76 22.25
C ARG A 86 3.63 5.99 21.06
N ILE A 87 2.49 5.35 21.29
CA ILE A 87 1.91 4.39 20.34
C ILE A 87 0.60 4.97 19.80
N LEU A 88 0.47 4.98 18.49
CA LEU A 88 -0.80 5.20 17.80
C LEU A 88 -1.63 3.92 17.87
N MET A 89 -2.88 4.05 18.30
CA MET A 89 -3.75 2.91 18.55
C MET A 89 -4.72 2.67 17.41
N ASN A 90 -4.85 1.40 17.01
CA ASN A 90 -5.83 0.98 16.00
C ASN A 90 -5.77 1.83 14.72
N VAL A 91 -4.57 2.02 14.20
CA VAL A 91 -4.31 2.74 12.94
C VAL A 91 -4.10 1.77 11.78
N PRO A 92 -4.31 2.20 10.52
CA PRO A 92 -4.00 1.38 9.36
C PRO A 92 -2.52 0.98 9.35
N VAL A 93 -2.26 -0.32 9.24
CA VAL A 93 -0.93 -0.88 9.03
C VAL A 93 -0.86 -1.43 7.62
N GLY A 94 0.19 -1.10 6.89
CA GLY A 94 0.32 -1.48 5.50
C GLY A 94 1.77 -1.61 5.04
N VAL A 95 1.91 -1.87 3.76
CA VAL A 95 3.19 -2.06 3.08
C VAL A 95 3.22 -1.22 1.81
N SER A 96 4.37 -0.63 1.51
CA SER A 96 4.62 0.03 0.22
C SER A 96 5.22 -0.96 -0.76
N LEU A 97 4.53 -1.25 -1.85
CA LEU A 97 5.06 -2.11 -2.92
C LEU A 97 6.26 -1.47 -3.63
N LEU A 98 6.32 -0.12 -3.69
CA LEU A 98 7.49 0.57 -4.24
C LEU A 98 8.76 0.28 -3.46
N LYS A 99 8.66 0.20 -2.13
CA LYS A 99 9.82 -0.07 -1.25
C LYS A 99 10.13 -1.56 -1.20
N SER A 100 9.12 -2.40 -1.02
CA SER A 100 9.29 -3.85 -0.80
C SER A 100 9.49 -4.62 -2.10
N ARG A 101 8.96 -4.13 -3.23
CA ARG A 101 9.03 -4.75 -4.57
C ARG A 101 8.47 -6.18 -4.65
N VAL A 102 8.71 -6.99 -3.65
CA VAL A 102 8.21 -8.38 -3.53
C VAL A 102 7.51 -8.53 -2.20
N LEU A 103 6.31 -9.12 -2.23
CA LEU A 103 5.49 -9.40 -1.06
C LEU A 103 5.04 -10.86 -1.11
N GLY A 104 5.32 -11.62 -0.05
CA GLY A 104 4.82 -12.98 0.14
C GLY A 104 3.67 -12.99 1.16
N ILE A 105 2.58 -13.68 0.83
CA ILE A 105 1.45 -13.90 1.74
C ILE A 105 1.43 -15.38 2.11
N VAL A 106 1.54 -15.67 3.40
CA VAL A 106 1.56 -17.03 3.93
C VAL A 106 0.48 -17.16 5.01
N GLY A 107 -0.33 -18.21 4.91
CA GLY A 107 -1.42 -18.46 5.87
C GLY A 107 -2.34 -19.59 5.40
N ASP A 108 -3.49 -19.72 6.04
CA ASP A 108 -4.56 -20.58 5.54
C ASP A 108 -5.10 -20.05 4.19
N ARG A 109 -5.58 -20.96 3.35
CA ARG A 109 -5.99 -20.62 1.99
C ARG A 109 -7.05 -19.51 1.94
N GLY A 110 -8.07 -19.58 2.81
CA GLY A 110 -9.12 -18.57 2.87
C GLY A 110 -8.61 -17.19 3.25
N GLY A 111 -7.75 -17.13 4.28
CA GLY A 111 -7.12 -15.88 4.72
C GLY A 111 -6.22 -15.26 3.66
N VAL A 112 -5.41 -16.09 2.95
CA VAL A 112 -4.55 -15.63 1.84
C VAL A 112 -5.40 -15.01 0.74
N PHE A 113 -6.46 -15.67 0.28
CA PHE A 113 -7.32 -15.12 -0.78
C PHE A 113 -8.10 -13.90 -0.34
N ASN A 114 -8.60 -13.86 0.90
CA ASN A 114 -9.25 -12.67 1.44
C ASN A 114 -8.32 -11.46 1.46
N LEU A 115 -7.07 -11.65 1.89
CA LEU A 115 -6.09 -10.57 1.88
C LEU A 115 -5.71 -10.17 0.45
N LEU A 116 -5.51 -11.13 -0.45
CA LEU A 116 -5.21 -10.88 -1.85
C LEU A 116 -6.34 -10.09 -2.53
N CYS A 117 -7.60 -10.49 -2.36
CA CYS A 117 -8.75 -9.77 -2.89
C CYS A 117 -8.84 -8.35 -2.32
N ASN A 118 -8.53 -8.18 -1.03
CA ASN A 118 -8.47 -6.85 -0.41
C ASN A 118 -7.39 -5.97 -1.03
N ILE A 119 -6.19 -6.52 -1.28
CA ILE A 119 -5.08 -5.82 -1.94
C ILE A 119 -5.48 -5.42 -3.37
N LEU A 120 -6.02 -6.35 -4.14
CA LEU A 120 -6.46 -6.10 -5.52
C LEU A 120 -7.55 -5.02 -5.57
N ALA A 121 -8.53 -5.08 -4.67
CA ALA A 121 -9.56 -4.06 -4.57
C ALA A 121 -8.98 -2.67 -4.22
N GLN A 122 -8.00 -2.59 -3.33
CA GLN A 122 -7.32 -1.32 -3.05
C GLN A 122 -6.60 -0.77 -4.29
N ILE A 123 -5.87 -1.62 -5.01
CA ILE A 123 -5.16 -1.20 -6.23
C ILE A 123 -6.16 -0.66 -7.25
N THR A 124 -7.22 -1.39 -7.50
CA THR A 124 -8.19 -1.05 -8.55
C THR A 124 -9.06 0.16 -8.23
N LEU A 125 -9.36 0.39 -6.95
CA LEU A 125 -10.17 1.53 -6.51
C LEU A 125 -9.35 2.81 -6.29
N LEU A 126 -8.10 2.68 -5.83
CA LEU A 126 -7.32 3.84 -5.42
C LEU A 126 -6.30 4.31 -6.47
N HIS A 127 -5.95 3.47 -7.44
CA HIS A 127 -4.98 3.79 -8.49
C HIS A 127 -5.63 3.71 -9.88
N SER A 128 -5.23 4.60 -10.78
CA SER A 128 -5.71 4.57 -12.15
C SER A 128 -5.14 3.38 -12.93
N TYR A 129 -5.94 2.82 -13.83
CA TYR A 129 -5.50 1.77 -14.75
C TYR A 129 -4.46 2.26 -15.78
N ASP A 130 -4.31 3.58 -15.96
CA ASP A 130 -3.27 4.17 -16.81
C ASP A 130 -1.90 4.17 -16.11
N GLU A 131 -1.89 4.31 -14.77
CA GLU A 131 -0.67 4.35 -13.97
C GLU A 131 -0.24 2.96 -13.47
N VAL A 132 -1.22 2.06 -13.22
CA VAL A 132 -0.96 0.72 -12.66
C VAL A 132 -1.64 -0.34 -13.51
N LYS A 133 -0.83 -1.24 -14.08
CA LYS A 133 -1.33 -2.46 -14.75
C LYS A 133 -1.12 -3.67 -13.84
N LEU A 134 -2.08 -4.56 -13.87
CA LEU A 134 -2.04 -5.83 -13.13
C LEU A 134 -1.78 -6.98 -14.10
N ILE A 135 -0.83 -7.83 -13.74
CA ILE A 135 -0.57 -9.10 -14.40
C ILE A 135 -0.96 -10.19 -13.42
N CYS A 136 -1.93 -11.01 -13.79
CA CYS A 136 -2.46 -12.06 -12.93
C CYS A 136 -2.14 -13.43 -13.50
N ILE A 137 -1.48 -14.27 -12.70
CA ILE A 137 -1.13 -15.64 -13.06
C ILE A 137 -1.62 -16.53 -11.93
N TYR A 138 -2.56 -17.43 -12.22
CA TYR A 138 -3.09 -18.38 -11.24
C TYR A 138 -3.61 -19.65 -11.91
N GLU A 139 -3.80 -20.69 -11.11
CA GLU A 139 -4.33 -21.96 -11.59
C GLU A 139 -5.86 -21.90 -11.76
N GLU A 140 -6.40 -22.65 -12.71
CA GLU A 140 -7.86 -22.72 -12.97
C GLU A 140 -8.67 -23.05 -11.70
N SER A 141 -8.09 -23.84 -10.81
CA SER A 141 -8.70 -24.20 -9.52
C SER A 141 -9.02 -22.98 -8.62
N GLU A 142 -8.34 -21.85 -8.85
CA GLU A 142 -8.46 -20.60 -8.10
C GLU A 142 -9.47 -19.61 -8.70
N GLU A 143 -9.98 -19.90 -9.89
CA GLU A 143 -10.93 -19.06 -10.64
C GLU A 143 -12.12 -18.59 -9.78
N LYS A 144 -12.63 -19.49 -8.93
CA LYS A 144 -13.75 -19.18 -8.01
C LYS A 144 -13.49 -18.03 -7.05
N TYR A 145 -12.23 -17.72 -6.74
CA TYR A 145 -11.84 -16.61 -5.86
C TYR A 145 -11.48 -15.36 -6.64
N LEU A 146 -11.02 -15.48 -7.87
CA LEU A 146 -10.40 -14.44 -8.66
C LEU A 146 -11.20 -14.05 -9.92
N SER A 147 -12.39 -14.63 -10.14
CA SER A 147 -13.23 -14.39 -11.32
C SER A 147 -13.55 -12.91 -11.56
N PHE A 148 -13.63 -12.09 -10.50
CA PHE A 148 -13.87 -10.65 -10.62
C PHE A 148 -12.76 -9.91 -11.37
N ILE A 149 -11.53 -10.45 -11.39
CA ILE A 149 -10.37 -9.85 -12.08
C ILE A 149 -10.66 -9.67 -13.57
N HIS A 150 -11.42 -10.57 -14.19
CA HIS A 150 -11.78 -10.49 -15.61
C HIS A 150 -12.48 -9.19 -16.00
N TYR A 151 -13.11 -8.51 -15.04
CA TYR A 151 -13.88 -7.28 -15.25
C TYR A 151 -13.09 -6.01 -14.88
N VAL A 152 -11.85 -6.17 -14.37
CA VAL A 152 -11.03 -5.07 -13.90
C VAL A 152 -10.25 -4.45 -15.05
N GLN A 153 -10.33 -3.15 -15.21
CA GLN A 153 -9.67 -2.39 -16.29
C GLN A 153 -8.14 -2.51 -16.26
N HIS A 154 -7.58 -2.67 -15.07
CA HIS A 154 -6.13 -2.75 -14.83
C HIS A 154 -5.43 -3.96 -15.48
N ILE A 155 -6.17 -5.01 -15.83
CA ILE A 155 -5.60 -6.20 -16.52
C ILE A 155 -5.62 -6.07 -18.03
N TRP A 156 -6.20 -5.02 -18.58
CA TRP A 156 -6.25 -4.81 -20.02
C TRP A 156 -5.04 -4.02 -20.51
N ASP A 157 -4.59 -4.35 -21.71
CA ASP A 157 -3.62 -3.51 -22.43
C ASP A 157 -4.22 -2.12 -22.71
N ASP A 158 -3.39 -1.20 -23.22
CA ASP A 158 -3.80 0.17 -23.49
C ASP A 158 -4.80 0.26 -24.66
N GLU A 159 -4.83 -0.75 -25.53
CA GLU A 159 -5.77 -0.84 -26.64
C GLU A 159 -7.09 -1.55 -26.28
N GLY A 160 -7.20 -2.13 -25.08
CA GLY A 160 -8.37 -2.89 -24.63
C GLY A 160 -8.58 -4.21 -25.37
N LYS A 161 -7.55 -4.73 -26.04
CA LYS A 161 -7.63 -5.93 -26.87
C LYS A 161 -7.19 -7.18 -26.18
N ARG A 162 -6.22 -7.07 -25.27
CA ARG A 162 -5.61 -8.21 -24.56
C ARG A 162 -5.71 -8.04 -23.07
N ARG A 163 -5.82 -9.17 -22.38
CA ARG A 163 -5.79 -9.22 -20.93
C ARG A 163 -4.45 -9.75 -20.45
N TYR A 164 -3.87 -9.11 -19.47
CA TYR A 164 -2.67 -9.58 -18.78
C TYR A 164 -3.03 -10.64 -17.72
N LEU A 165 -3.61 -11.76 -18.24
CA LEU A 165 -4.14 -12.85 -17.44
C LEU A 165 -3.68 -14.18 -18.00
N ALA A 166 -3.11 -15.04 -17.17
CA ALA A 166 -2.74 -16.40 -17.54
C ALA A 166 -3.27 -17.40 -16.51
N VAL A 167 -4.08 -18.33 -17.00
CA VAL A 167 -4.67 -19.44 -16.22
C VAL A 167 -4.16 -20.79 -16.74
N THR A 168 -3.79 -20.86 -18.03
CA THR A 168 -3.24 -22.04 -18.69
C THR A 168 -1.78 -21.82 -19.09
N GLU A 169 -1.04 -22.91 -19.37
CA GLU A 169 0.36 -22.81 -19.82
C GLU A 169 0.48 -22.05 -21.15
N ASP A 170 -0.48 -22.20 -22.05
CA ASP A 170 -0.44 -21.51 -23.35
C ASP A 170 -0.64 -20.00 -23.16
N ASN A 171 -1.60 -19.60 -22.32
CA ASN A 171 -1.81 -18.19 -21.96
C ASN A 171 -0.57 -17.60 -21.26
N LEU A 172 0.13 -18.39 -20.43
CA LEU A 172 1.35 -17.96 -19.77
C LEU A 172 2.49 -17.71 -20.77
N ARG A 173 2.63 -18.56 -21.77
CA ARG A 173 3.64 -18.36 -22.84
C ARG A 173 3.37 -17.09 -23.64
N GLU A 174 2.13 -16.87 -24.07
CA GLU A 174 1.75 -15.66 -24.80
C GLU A 174 1.98 -14.41 -23.95
N LEU A 175 1.52 -14.42 -22.70
CA LEU A 175 1.69 -13.34 -21.75
C LEU A 175 3.17 -13.01 -21.51
N SER A 176 4.02 -14.04 -21.37
CA SER A 176 5.46 -13.85 -21.15
C SER A 176 6.15 -13.13 -22.30
N ILE A 177 5.73 -13.39 -23.54
CA ILE A 177 6.24 -12.72 -24.74
C ILE A 177 5.83 -11.25 -24.73
N ASP A 178 4.57 -10.96 -24.43
CA ASP A 178 4.05 -9.60 -24.43
C ASP A 178 4.68 -8.76 -23.31
N ILE A 179 4.82 -9.31 -22.10
CA ILE A 179 5.51 -8.65 -20.99
C ILE A 179 6.98 -8.38 -21.34
N SER A 180 7.66 -9.34 -21.96
CA SER A 180 9.06 -9.16 -22.35
C SER A 180 9.24 -8.00 -23.32
N LYS A 181 8.33 -7.82 -24.29
CA LYS A 181 8.35 -6.68 -25.21
C LYS A 181 8.19 -5.35 -24.46
N ILE A 182 7.18 -5.26 -23.59
CA ILE A 182 6.91 -4.06 -22.78
C ILE A 182 8.13 -3.70 -21.91
N LEU A 183 8.80 -4.70 -21.31
CA LEU A 183 9.97 -4.46 -20.48
C LEU A 183 11.17 -3.96 -21.28
N VAL A 184 11.37 -4.48 -22.51
CA VAL A 184 12.42 -4.01 -23.42
C VAL A 184 12.16 -2.55 -23.81
N GLU A 185 10.97 -2.23 -24.26
CA GLU A 185 10.56 -0.86 -24.64
C GLU A 185 10.77 0.13 -23.48
N ARG A 186 10.33 -0.23 -22.26
CA ARG A 186 10.54 0.61 -21.08
C ARG A 186 12.01 0.81 -20.73
N ARG A 187 12.83 -0.20 -20.91
CA ARG A 187 14.28 -0.12 -20.67
C ARG A 187 14.96 0.83 -21.66
N GLU A 188 14.55 0.82 -22.91
CA GLU A 188 15.06 1.73 -23.95
C GLU A 188 14.71 3.19 -23.61
N ILE A 189 13.46 3.47 -23.21
CA ILE A 189 13.02 4.81 -22.80
C ILE A 189 13.86 5.34 -21.64
N VAL A 190 14.12 4.53 -20.60
CA VAL A 190 14.92 4.94 -19.45
C VAL A 190 16.35 5.23 -19.87
N SER A 191 16.96 4.39 -20.74
CA SER A 191 18.33 4.60 -21.21
C SER A 191 18.51 5.87 -22.06
N ASP A 192 17.46 6.33 -22.73
CA ASP A 192 17.49 7.56 -23.53
C ASP A 192 17.28 8.83 -22.67
N GLN A 193 16.65 8.70 -21.48
CA GLN A 193 16.51 9.81 -20.54
C GLN A 193 17.77 10.07 -19.70
N GLU A 194 18.69 9.09 -19.62
CA GLU A 194 19.95 9.20 -18.89
C GLU A 194 21.12 9.74 -19.76
N LYS A 195 20.87 10.00 -21.05
CA LYS A 195 21.85 10.60 -21.99
C LYS A 195 21.60 12.10 -22.14
#